data_2ea341c75305cd61f051953ca227fdd3
#
_entry.id   2ea341c75305cd61f051953ca227fdd3
#
_cell.length_a   1.000
_cell.length_b   1.000
_cell.length_c   1.000
_cell.angle_alpha   90.00
_cell.angle_beta   90.00
_cell.angle_gamma   90.00
#
_symmetry.space_group_name_H-M   'P 1'
#
loop_
_entity.id
_entity.type
_entity.pdbx_description
1 polymer ?
#
loop_
_entity_poly.entity_id
_entity_poly.type
_entity_poly.pdbx_seq_one_letter_code
_entity_poly.pdbx_strand_id
1 'polypeptide(L)'
;ALKDACQTTGATIREYTAAPIYMDTNTKGAHQWLIEFENPPSDTTKFMEVLDTKLREVNSDYDAKRYKDITLDMPHLVVARQQLFFDWMKEKKKLGGQNKVPRLANNREYIDHLLELNKA
;
A
#
# COMPACT_ATOMS: atom_id res chain seq x y z
N ALA A 1 8.53 3.69 8.36
CA ALA A 1 7.20 3.27 8.84
C ALA A 1 6.92 1.80 8.54
N LEU A 2 7.14 1.35 7.30
CA LEU A 2 6.97 -0.07 6.95
C LEU A 2 7.91 -0.97 7.74
N LYS A 3 9.14 -0.53 7.93
CA LYS A 3 10.13 -1.29 8.70
C LYS A 3 9.64 -1.53 10.13
N ASP A 4 9.07 -0.51 10.75
CA ASP A 4 8.54 -0.63 12.12
C ASP A 4 7.37 -1.61 12.18
N ALA A 5 6.45 -1.55 11.20
CA ALA A 5 5.33 -2.47 11.12
C ALA A 5 5.82 -3.90 10.93
N CYS A 6 6.83 -4.11 10.10
CA CYS A 6 7.43 -5.43 9.89
C CYS A 6 8.08 -5.96 11.16
N GLN A 7 8.83 -5.14 11.86
CA GLN A 7 9.52 -5.56 13.09
C GLN A 7 8.52 -5.94 14.19
N THR A 8 7.44 -5.18 14.31
CA THR A 8 6.44 -5.42 15.34
C THR A 8 5.66 -6.72 15.11
N THR A 9 5.39 -7.06 13.85
CA THR A 9 4.54 -8.19 13.48
C THR A 9 5.30 -9.40 12.94
N GLY A 10 6.62 -9.30 12.79
CA GLY A 10 7.43 -10.36 12.24
C GLY A 10 7.31 -10.55 10.73
N ALA A 11 6.75 -9.57 10.03
CA ALA A 11 6.55 -9.65 8.59
C ALA A 11 7.81 -9.30 7.82
N THR A 12 7.94 -9.85 6.61
CA THR A 12 8.94 -9.41 5.64
C THR A 12 8.22 -9.13 4.31
N ILE A 13 8.62 -8.06 3.64
CA ILE A 13 7.98 -7.57 2.42
C ILE A 13 8.86 -7.88 1.22
N ARG A 14 8.25 -8.42 0.16
CA ARG A 14 8.93 -8.65 -1.11
C ARG A 14 8.83 -7.41 -2.00
N GLU A 15 7.64 -6.87 -2.14
CA GLU A 15 7.39 -5.67 -2.92
C GLU A 15 6.08 -5.04 -2.48
N TYR A 16 5.91 -3.76 -2.75
CA TYR A 16 4.68 -3.05 -2.40
C TYR A 16 4.47 -1.83 -3.29
N THR A 17 3.22 -1.36 -3.30
CA THR A 17 2.87 -0.05 -3.86
C THR A 17 1.75 0.54 -3.02
N ALA A 18 1.64 1.85 -3.03
CA ALA A 18 0.55 2.56 -2.38
C ALA A 18 0.01 3.63 -3.32
N ALA A 19 -1.29 3.86 -3.25
CA ALA A 19 -1.94 4.86 -4.08
C ALA A 19 -3.15 5.44 -3.34
N PRO A 20 -3.60 6.64 -3.72
CA PRO A 20 -4.73 7.27 -3.03
C PRO A 20 -6.05 6.59 -3.40
N ILE A 21 -6.96 6.58 -2.42
CA ILE A 21 -8.39 6.36 -2.64
C ILE A 21 -8.99 7.75 -2.57
N TYR A 22 -9.65 8.18 -3.65
CA TYR A 22 -10.12 9.55 -3.74
C TYR A 22 -11.38 9.78 -2.91
N MET A 23 -11.51 10.98 -2.36
CA MET A 23 -12.72 11.40 -1.66
C MET A 23 -13.89 11.50 -2.64
N ASP A 24 -15.08 11.13 -2.16
CA ASP A 24 -16.32 11.43 -2.87
C ASP A 24 -17.36 11.91 -1.87
N THR A 25 -18.62 12.06 -2.29
CA THR A 25 -19.68 12.61 -1.44
C THR A 25 -19.97 11.78 -0.20
N ASN A 26 -19.62 10.49 -0.23
CA ASN A 26 -19.97 9.56 0.86
C ASN A 26 -18.75 8.96 1.56
N THR A 27 -17.55 9.16 1.01
CA THR A 27 -16.33 8.55 1.56
C THR A 27 -15.22 9.57 1.69
N LYS A 28 -14.44 9.42 2.74
CA LYS A 28 -13.21 10.18 2.91
C LYS A 28 -12.12 9.59 2.03
N GLY A 29 -11.07 10.36 1.76
CA GLY A 29 -9.88 9.84 1.13
C GLY A 29 -9.16 8.87 2.04
N ALA A 30 -8.33 8.03 1.47
CA ALA A 30 -7.47 7.11 2.21
C ALA A 30 -6.29 6.73 1.33
N HIS A 31 -5.30 6.07 1.91
CA HIS A 31 -4.24 5.42 1.13
C HIS A 31 -4.53 3.94 1.07
N GLN A 32 -4.38 3.35 -0.09
CA GLN A 32 -4.48 1.91 -0.27
C GLN A 32 -3.09 1.34 -0.50
N TRP A 33 -2.73 0.37 0.31
CA TRP A 33 -1.45 -0.33 0.21
C TRP A 33 -1.68 -1.72 -0.37
N LEU A 34 -0.92 -2.06 -1.40
CA LEU A 34 -0.90 -3.39 -1.98
C LEU A 34 0.49 -3.95 -1.69
N ILE A 35 0.54 -4.97 -0.84
CA ILE A 35 1.80 -5.50 -0.35
C ILE A 35 1.90 -6.99 -0.63
N GLU A 36 2.98 -7.38 -1.29
CA GLU A 36 3.33 -8.79 -1.46
C GLU A 36 4.32 -9.14 -0.36
N PHE A 37 3.89 -9.96 0.60
CA PHE A 37 4.73 -10.38 1.71
C PHE A 37 5.54 -11.62 1.33
N GLU A 38 6.81 -11.60 1.67
CA GLU A 38 7.62 -12.83 1.68
C GLU A 38 7.21 -13.68 2.86
N ASN A 39 7.00 -13.03 4.01
CA ASN A 39 6.50 -13.65 5.21
C ASN A 39 5.40 -12.74 5.77
N PRO A 40 4.13 -13.19 5.81
CA PRO A 40 3.05 -12.31 6.22
C PRO A 40 3.11 -11.96 7.71
N PRO A 41 2.49 -10.83 8.10
CA PRO A 41 2.43 -10.46 9.51
C PRO A 41 1.53 -11.43 10.29
N SER A 42 1.83 -11.58 11.58
CA SER A 42 0.99 -12.37 12.46
C SER A 42 -0.42 -11.80 12.62
N ASP A 43 -0.53 -10.47 12.47
CA ASP A 43 -1.80 -9.75 12.58
C ASP A 43 -1.76 -8.56 11.61
N THR A 44 -2.56 -8.62 10.55
CA THR A 44 -2.61 -7.56 9.54
C THR A 44 -3.19 -6.27 10.10
N THR A 45 -4.13 -6.34 11.02
CA THR A 45 -4.68 -5.16 11.68
C THR A 45 -3.59 -4.44 12.46
N LYS A 46 -2.83 -5.18 13.24
CA LYS A 46 -1.71 -4.62 13.99
C LYS A 46 -0.65 -4.01 13.07
N PHE A 47 -0.34 -4.69 11.97
CA PHE A 47 0.59 -4.19 10.97
C PHE A 47 0.16 -2.80 10.48
N MET A 48 -1.11 -2.65 10.12
CA MET A 48 -1.63 -1.39 9.60
C MET A 48 -1.71 -0.30 10.68
N GLU A 49 -2.00 -0.67 11.92
CA GLU A 49 -2.01 0.28 13.02
C GLU A 49 -0.61 0.87 13.25
N VAL A 50 0.41 0.02 13.26
CA VAL A 50 1.79 0.48 13.43
C VAL A 50 2.22 1.35 12.25
N LEU A 51 1.88 0.93 11.02
CA LEU A 51 2.19 1.69 9.82
C LEU A 51 1.58 3.10 9.89
N ASP A 52 0.30 3.19 10.21
CA ASP A 52 -0.41 4.46 10.31
C ASP A 52 0.21 5.35 11.40
N THR A 53 0.46 4.79 12.57
CA THR A 53 1.05 5.53 13.68
C THR A 53 2.43 6.09 13.33
N LYS A 54 3.27 5.26 12.70
CA LYS A 54 4.62 5.69 12.33
C LYS A 54 4.62 6.71 11.20
N LEU A 55 3.70 6.60 10.26
CA LEU A 55 3.54 7.61 9.23
C LEU A 55 3.13 8.97 9.84
N ARG A 56 2.27 8.96 10.84
CA ARG A 56 1.87 10.17 11.55
C ARG A 56 3.04 10.79 12.30
N GLU A 57 3.92 9.97 12.87
CA GLU A 57 5.09 10.46 13.60
C GLU A 57 6.11 11.14 12.69
N VAL A 58 6.30 10.62 11.48
CA VAL A 58 7.38 11.09 10.58
C VAL A 58 6.89 12.08 9.53
N ASN A 59 5.59 12.26 9.37
CA ASN A 59 5.02 13.12 8.34
C ASN A 59 3.90 13.97 8.92
N SER A 60 4.20 15.24 9.18
CA SER A 60 3.23 16.13 9.81
C SER A 60 2.01 16.43 8.95
N ASP A 61 2.18 16.45 7.62
CA ASP A 61 1.07 16.64 6.70
C ASP A 61 0.10 15.45 6.75
N TYR A 62 0.65 14.25 6.75
CA TYR A 62 -0.14 13.03 6.91
C TYR A 62 -0.87 13.02 8.24
N ASP A 63 -0.18 13.38 9.34
CA ASP A 63 -0.78 13.43 10.67
C ASP A 63 -1.94 14.41 10.72
N ALA A 64 -1.77 15.60 10.13
CA ALA A 64 -2.82 16.61 10.11
C ALA A 64 -4.06 16.11 9.36
N LYS A 65 -3.86 15.41 8.24
CA LYS A 65 -4.97 14.85 7.44
C LYS A 65 -5.66 13.70 8.14
N ARG A 66 -4.92 12.93 8.94
CA ARG A 66 -5.47 11.81 9.70
C ARG A 66 -6.16 12.24 10.99
N TYR A 67 -5.93 13.47 11.44
CA TYR A 67 -6.44 13.96 12.73
C TYR A 67 -7.96 13.77 12.81
N LYS A 68 -8.40 12.97 13.78
CA LYS A 68 -9.80 12.60 14.01
C LYS A 68 -10.51 12.06 12.77
N ASP A 69 -9.77 11.49 11.82
CA ASP A 69 -10.31 10.94 10.57
C ASP A 69 -11.17 11.94 9.78
N ILE A 70 -10.81 13.23 9.84
CA ILE A 70 -11.61 14.27 9.21
C ILE A 70 -11.43 14.29 7.69
N THR A 71 -10.18 14.27 7.23
CA THR A 71 -9.86 14.38 5.80
C THR A 71 -9.42 13.05 5.22
N LEU A 72 -8.65 12.29 5.97
CA LEU A 72 -8.04 11.05 5.52
C LEU A 72 -8.38 9.94 6.51
N ASP A 73 -8.94 8.86 5.99
CA ASP A 73 -9.31 7.70 6.77
C ASP A 73 -8.10 6.79 7.00
N MET A 74 -8.27 5.78 7.84
CA MET A 74 -7.26 4.75 8.11
C MET A 74 -6.81 4.11 6.80
N PRO A 75 -5.50 3.85 6.62
CA PRO A 75 -5.04 3.21 5.37
C PRO A 75 -5.60 1.80 5.22
N HIS A 76 -5.84 1.42 3.98
CA HIS A 76 -6.38 0.11 3.61
C HIS A 76 -5.25 -0.79 3.12
N LEU A 77 -5.31 -2.07 3.48
CA LEU A 77 -4.33 -3.06 3.03
C LEU A 77 -5.00 -4.10 2.15
N VAL A 78 -4.38 -4.36 1.00
CA VAL A 78 -4.68 -5.54 0.17
C VAL A 78 -3.42 -6.39 0.16
N VAL A 79 -3.55 -7.65 0.56
CA VAL A 79 -2.43 -8.59 0.52
C VAL A 79 -2.33 -9.15 -0.89
N ALA A 80 -1.20 -8.94 -1.54
CA ALA A 80 -0.96 -9.43 -2.89
C ALA A 80 -0.67 -10.93 -2.86
N ARG A 81 -1.17 -11.64 -3.89
CA ARG A 81 -0.78 -13.04 -4.07
C ARG A 81 0.70 -13.14 -4.38
N GLN A 82 1.28 -14.30 -4.12
CA GLN A 82 2.69 -14.52 -4.43
C GLN A 82 2.93 -14.35 -5.92
N GLN A 83 4.03 -13.72 -6.29
CA GLN A 83 4.46 -13.44 -7.67
C GLN A 83 3.64 -12.38 -8.40
N LEU A 84 2.72 -11.67 -7.69
CA LEU A 84 1.92 -10.64 -8.35
C LEU A 84 2.78 -9.58 -9.02
N PHE A 85 3.72 -8.99 -8.28
CA PHE A 85 4.59 -7.94 -8.82
C PHE A 85 5.53 -8.47 -9.90
N PHE A 86 5.99 -9.69 -9.75
CA PHE A 86 6.82 -10.33 -10.77
C PHE A 86 6.04 -10.47 -12.08
N ASP A 87 4.80 -10.96 -12.02
CA ASP A 87 3.95 -11.13 -13.19
C ASP A 87 3.65 -9.80 -13.86
N TRP A 88 3.37 -8.76 -13.04
CA TRP A 88 3.12 -7.42 -13.56
C TRP A 88 4.35 -6.86 -14.28
N MET A 89 5.52 -7.00 -13.69
CA MET A 89 6.77 -6.54 -14.28
C MET A 89 7.11 -7.27 -15.56
N LYS A 90 6.83 -8.58 -15.60
CA LYS A 90 7.04 -9.41 -16.77
C LYS A 90 6.14 -8.95 -17.93
N GLU A 91 4.89 -8.62 -17.62
CA GLU A 91 3.95 -8.09 -18.59
C GLU A 91 4.38 -6.73 -19.12
N LYS A 92 4.80 -5.84 -18.24
CA LYS A 92 5.28 -4.50 -18.61
C LYS A 92 6.59 -4.52 -19.37
N LYS A 93 7.43 -5.50 -19.14
CA LYS A 93 8.71 -5.66 -19.83
C LYS A 93 8.52 -5.79 -21.33
N LYS A 94 7.42 -6.38 -21.76
CA LYS A 94 7.09 -6.52 -23.18
C LYS A 94 6.85 -5.17 -23.84
N LEU A 95 6.60 -4.14 -23.07
CA LEU A 95 6.35 -2.79 -23.56
C LEU A 95 7.63 -1.94 -23.57
N GLY A 96 8.75 -2.51 -23.17
CA GLY A 96 10.07 -1.92 -23.36
C GLY A 96 10.37 -0.68 -22.51
N GLY A 97 9.98 -0.63 -21.26
CA GLY A 97 10.24 0.51 -20.41
C GLY A 97 10.89 0.15 -19.09
N GLN A 98 11.04 1.14 -18.22
CA GLN A 98 11.43 0.94 -16.86
C GLN A 98 10.37 0.12 -16.14
N ASN A 99 10.79 -0.86 -15.37
CA ASN A 99 9.91 -1.93 -14.94
C ASN A 99 9.64 -1.99 -13.46
N LYS A 100 10.06 -0.98 -12.70
CA LYS A 100 9.78 -0.94 -11.28
C LYS A 100 8.43 -0.27 -11.04
N VAL A 101 7.60 -0.89 -10.20
CA VAL A 101 6.36 -0.26 -9.78
C VAL A 101 6.71 0.91 -8.84
N PRO A 102 6.06 2.08 -9.03
CA PRO A 102 6.24 3.17 -8.08
C PRO A 102 5.72 2.76 -6.71
N ARG A 103 6.54 2.93 -5.69
CA ARG A 103 6.14 2.57 -4.32
C ARG A 103 5.10 3.51 -3.76
N LEU A 104 5.17 4.79 -4.16
CA LEU A 104 4.17 5.77 -3.80
C LEU A 104 3.72 6.46 -5.08
N ALA A 105 2.53 6.15 -5.54
CA ALA A 105 2.00 6.73 -6.77
C ALA A 105 0.99 7.84 -6.44
N ASN A 106 0.95 8.87 -7.29
CA ASN A 106 -0.01 9.97 -7.13
C ASN A 106 -1.37 9.67 -7.75
N ASN A 107 -1.49 8.55 -8.45
CA ASN A 107 -2.73 8.12 -9.09
C ASN A 107 -2.87 6.61 -8.93
N ARG A 108 -3.98 6.07 -9.43
CA ARG A 108 -4.31 4.67 -9.26
C ARG A 108 -3.98 3.79 -10.47
N GLU A 109 -3.32 4.32 -11.47
CA GLU A 109 -3.04 3.59 -12.71
C GLU A 109 -2.37 2.24 -12.45
N TYR A 110 -1.30 2.24 -11.66
CA TYR A 110 -0.54 1.01 -11.39
C TYR A 110 -1.28 0.08 -10.44
N ILE A 111 -1.81 0.61 -9.37
CA ILE A 111 -2.46 -0.21 -8.36
C ILE A 111 -3.73 -0.86 -8.89
N ASP A 112 -4.51 -0.15 -9.71
CA ASP A 112 -5.71 -0.72 -10.30
C ASP A 112 -5.38 -1.87 -11.24
N HIS A 113 -4.33 -1.74 -12.04
CA HIS A 113 -3.87 -2.82 -12.91
C HIS A 113 -3.39 -4.03 -12.09
N LEU A 114 -2.61 -3.77 -11.03
CA LEU A 114 -2.14 -4.82 -10.14
C LEU A 114 -3.29 -5.52 -9.43
N LEU A 115 -4.31 -4.78 -9.00
CA LEU A 115 -5.49 -5.37 -8.36
C LEU A 115 -6.25 -6.28 -9.31
N GLU A 116 -6.33 -5.93 -10.60
CA GLU A 116 -6.95 -6.81 -11.60
C GLU A 116 -6.15 -8.11 -11.75
N LEU A 117 -4.83 -8.02 -11.82
CA LEU A 117 -3.98 -9.22 -11.88
C LEU A 117 -4.11 -10.05 -10.60
N ASN A 118 -4.30 -9.40 -9.46
CA ASN A 118 -4.41 -10.09 -8.19
C ASN A 118 -5.66 -10.97 -8.10
N LYS A 119 -6.69 -10.64 -8.86
CA LYS A 119 -7.93 -11.42 -8.92
C LYS A 119 -7.81 -12.66 -9.81
N ALA A 120 -6.84 -12.66 -10.71
CA ALA A 120 -6.70 -13.73 -11.69
C ALA A 120 -6.09 -15.02 -11.10
#